data_247a92ede5b1ab3eb93a2ff2274a09fd
#
_entry.id   247a92ede5b1ab3eb93a2ff2274a09fd
#
_cell.length_a   1.000
_cell.length_b   1.000
_cell.length_c   1.000
_cell.angle_alpha   90.00
_cell.angle_beta   90.00
_cell.angle_gamma   90.00
#
_symmetry.space_group_name_H-M   'P 1'
#
loop_
_entity.id
_entity.type
_entity.pdbx_description
1 polymer ?
#
loop_
_entity_poly.entity_id
_entity_poly.type
_entity_poly.pdbx_seq_one_letter_code
_entity_poly.pdbx_strand_id
1 'polypeptide(L)'
;MLTGQEWPATPPPAVRPWLGPAALAGALGVAALTALTLSRQPPPYGFELGVGLAFLAVIGLTVVRIEAAAFIALALLGVIVVDPAPADFVFLVVIAVALVTGRFRASAPPGALVALGGFLAVSLLSAVEVVDHRVAAVYLGISIYLTIAALWLSGFVDSRRRARIVVAGYLTAAVTAAAVGVVAVLAPVPGKELFAASGRATALFQDPNVFGPFLVPTVLILLEDMLNPRLFRMRSLWKAALVGVLVLGVVFSYSRGAWLNLVVGVAVVLTVLALRRGGGRNVVRVAVLACLVTLLVVYVLAATGSTDFLFERARYQEYDSGRFAGQVVGIESAERYPLGIGPGQFESYASISAHSTYVRALAEQGLPGLILIAALLVSTVAAAVTNAVAGRETYGIGSAALLGALCGILVNSVVIDTLHWRHLWIVIALIWAGWARRRMLRRPPAPVAVAR
;
A
#
# COMPACT_ATOMS: atom_id res chain seq x y z
N MET A 1 -39.70 -28.43 36.95
CA MET A 1 -38.45 -29.19 36.81
C MET A 1 -38.34 -29.64 35.37
N LEU A 2 -37.60 -28.92 34.54
CA LEU A 2 -37.10 -29.40 33.28
C LEU A 2 -35.70 -28.79 33.13
N THR A 3 -34.71 -29.66 33.19
CA THR A 3 -33.30 -29.42 33.25
C THR A 3 -32.79 -28.91 31.89
N GLY A 4 -32.10 -27.76 31.91
CA GLY A 4 -31.36 -27.23 30.76
C GLY A 4 -30.21 -28.15 30.38
N GLN A 5 -30.23 -28.65 29.15
CA GLN A 5 -29.09 -29.26 28.54
C GLN A 5 -28.26 -28.16 27.89
N GLU A 6 -27.16 -27.75 28.54
CA GLU A 6 -26.09 -26.98 27.90
C GLU A 6 -25.29 -27.91 26.99
N TRP A 7 -25.28 -27.59 25.68
CA TRP A 7 -24.40 -28.23 24.74
C TRP A 7 -22.97 -27.72 24.97
N PRO A 8 -21.96 -28.56 25.12
CA PRO A 8 -20.58 -28.13 25.25
C PRO A 8 -20.13 -27.49 23.93
N ALA A 9 -19.75 -26.22 24.01
CA ALA A 9 -19.12 -25.50 22.91
C ALA A 9 -17.80 -26.20 22.57
N THR A 10 -17.74 -26.84 21.39
CA THR A 10 -16.49 -27.39 20.85
C THR A 10 -15.49 -26.26 20.69
N PRO A 11 -14.29 -26.35 21.28
CA PRO A 11 -13.27 -25.33 21.07
C PRO A 11 -12.88 -25.27 19.60
N PRO A 12 -12.68 -24.06 19.03
CA PRO A 12 -12.23 -23.93 17.66
C PRO A 12 -10.87 -24.62 17.48
N PRO A 13 -10.64 -25.29 16.33
CA PRO A 13 -9.41 -26.03 16.09
C PRO A 13 -8.18 -25.13 16.27
N ALA A 14 -7.23 -25.58 17.08
CA ALA A 14 -5.99 -24.87 17.36
C ALA A 14 -5.24 -24.64 16.04
N VAL A 15 -5.14 -23.40 15.60
CA VAL A 15 -4.36 -23.02 14.41
C VAL A 15 -2.88 -23.20 14.76
N ARG A 16 -2.24 -24.18 14.15
CA ARG A 16 -0.82 -24.46 14.35
C ARG A 16 0.00 -23.23 13.91
N PRO A 17 0.95 -22.72 14.74
CA PRO A 17 1.75 -21.53 14.45
C PRO A 17 2.82 -21.75 13.35
N TRP A 18 2.90 -22.94 12.77
CA TRP A 18 3.94 -23.39 11.82
C TRP A 18 3.75 -22.93 10.37
N LEU A 19 2.61 -22.31 10.02
CA LEU A 19 2.34 -21.93 8.64
C LEU A 19 3.00 -20.62 8.20
N GLY A 20 3.46 -19.78 9.13
CA GLY A 20 4.17 -18.55 8.81
C GLY A 20 5.53 -18.79 8.13
N PRO A 21 6.43 -19.62 8.74
CA PRO A 21 7.73 -19.91 8.14
C PRO A 21 7.65 -20.72 6.84
N ALA A 22 6.71 -21.67 6.75
CA ALA A 22 6.52 -22.47 5.54
C ALA A 22 5.93 -21.67 4.37
N ALA A 23 5.00 -20.74 4.65
CA ALA A 23 4.47 -19.82 3.63
C ALA A 23 5.53 -18.80 3.19
N LEU A 24 6.38 -18.33 4.10
CA LEU A 24 7.51 -17.46 3.78
C LEU A 24 8.55 -18.21 2.93
N ALA A 25 8.91 -19.44 3.31
CA ALA A 25 9.81 -20.27 2.54
C ALA A 25 9.24 -20.61 1.15
N GLY A 26 7.93 -20.82 1.04
CA GLY A 26 7.24 -21.01 -0.22
C GLY A 26 7.25 -19.77 -1.10
N ALA A 27 6.96 -18.58 -0.53
CA ALA A 27 7.00 -17.31 -1.25
C ALA A 27 8.42 -16.93 -1.70
N LEU A 28 9.42 -17.14 -0.84
CA LEU A 28 10.84 -16.93 -1.17
C LEU A 28 11.31 -17.98 -2.20
N GLY A 29 10.83 -19.22 -2.12
CA GLY A 29 11.10 -20.27 -3.11
C GLY A 29 10.52 -19.92 -4.48
N VAL A 30 9.30 -19.41 -4.55
CA VAL A 30 8.67 -18.97 -5.81
C VAL A 30 9.39 -17.73 -6.35
N ALA A 31 9.76 -16.76 -5.52
CA ALA A 31 10.53 -15.60 -5.95
C ALA A 31 11.94 -15.98 -6.43
N ALA A 32 12.61 -16.90 -5.74
CA ALA A 32 13.92 -17.41 -6.14
C ALA A 32 13.85 -18.26 -7.42
N LEU A 33 12.83 -19.10 -7.58
CA LEU A 33 12.58 -19.86 -8.81
C LEU A 33 12.27 -18.93 -9.98
N THR A 34 11.47 -17.89 -9.77
CA THR A 34 11.15 -16.89 -10.80
C THR A 34 12.42 -16.12 -11.20
N ALA A 35 13.26 -15.74 -10.24
CA ALA A 35 14.54 -15.07 -10.52
C ALA A 35 15.54 -16.00 -11.23
N LEU A 36 15.61 -17.27 -10.83
CA LEU A 36 16.46 -18.30 -11.45
C LEU A 36 15.99 -18.70 -12.85
N THR A 37 14.69 -18.75 -13.11
CA THR A 37 14.13 -19.01 -14.44
C THR A 37 14.30 -17.84 -15.40
N LEU A 38 14.28 -16.61 -14.90
CA LEU A 38 14.59 -15.41 -15.69
C LEU A 38 16.09 -15.30 -16.04
N SER A 39 16.99 -15.94 -15.27
CA SER A 39 18.45 -15.85 -15.48
C SER A 39 19.04 -16.94 -16.36
N ARG A 40 18.30 -18.00 -16.66
CA ARG A 40 18.74 -19.10 -17.54
C ARG A 40 17.75 -19.22 -18.69
N GLN A 41 18.24 -19.35 -19.93
CA GLN A 41 17.38 -19.66 -21.08
C GLN A 41 16.66 -21.00 -20.80
N PRO A 42 15.38 -21.03 -20.45
CA PRO A 42 14.68 -22.26 -20.17
C PRO A 42 14.45 -23.03 -21.48
N PRO A 43 14.33 -24.36 -21.43
CA PRO A 43 13.82 -25.11 -22.57
C PRO A 43 12.44 -24.56 -22.98
N PRO A 44 12.11 -24.50 -24.28
CA PRO A 44 11.00 -23.71 -24.83
C PRO A 44 9.62 -23.93 -24.19
N TYR A 45 9.40 -25.02 -23.45
CA TYR A 45 8.13 -25.30 -22.77
C TYR A 45 8.22 -25.37 -21.24
N GLY A 46 9.41 -25.33 -20.65
CA GLY A 46 9.61 -25.50 -19.20
C GLY A 46 9.13 -24.29 -18.39
N PHE A 47 9.28 -23.09 -18.94
CA PHE A 47 8.81 -21.86 -18.32
C PHE A 47 7.29 -21.77 -18.28
N GLU A 48 6.64 -22.06 -19.42
CA GLU A 48 5.17 -22.00 -19.55
C GLU A 48 4.49 -23.03 -18.65
N LEU A 49 5.05 -24.25 -18.57
CA LEU A 49 4.57 -25.29 -17.66
C LEU A 49 4.74 -24.86 -16.20
N GLY A 50 5.89 -24.29 -15.83
CA GLY A 50 6.15 -23.77 -14.49
C GLY A 50 5.18 -22.67 -14.07
N VAL A 51 4.91 -21.70 -14.96
CA VAL A 51 3.93 -20.64 -14.74
C VAL A 51 2.52 -21.23 -14.61
N GLY A 52 2.14 -22.18 -15.48
CA GLY A 52 0.84 -22.84 -15.42
C GLY A 52 0.63 -23.61 -14.11
N LEU A 53 1.64 -24.37 -13.65
CA LEU A 53 1.59 -25.07 -12.37
C LEU A 53 1.52 -24.13 -11.16
N ALA A 54 2.28 -23.03 -11.18
CA ALA A 54 2.20 -22.00 -10.15
C ALA A 54 0.81 -21.35 -10.10
N PHE A 55 0.21 -21.08 -11.26
CA PHE A 55 -1.14 -20.54 -11.36
C PHE A 55 -2.19 -21.50 -10.79
N LEU A 56 -2.13 -22.78 -11.14
CA LEU A 56 -3.02 -23.82 -10.59
C LEU A 56 -2.82 -23.99 -9.09
N ALA A 57 -1.58 -23.92 -8.59
CA ALA A 57 -1.29 -23.99 -7.16
C ALA A 57 -1.89 -22.80 -6.40
N VAL A 58 -1.81 -21.57 -6.96
CA VAL A 58 -2.43 -20.37 -6.38
C VAL A 58 -3.96 -20.48 -6.39
N ILE A 59 -4.58 -20.99 -7.45
CA ILE A 59 -6.03 -21.26 -7.49
C ILE A 59 -6.40 -22.26 -6.40
N GLY A 60 -5.75 -23.41 -6.33
CA GLY A 60 -5.99 -24.43 -5.33
C GLY A 60 -5.85 -23.89 -3.90
N LEU A 61 -4.75 -23.17 -3.63
CA LEU A 61 -4.55 -22.50 -2.34
C LEU A 61 -5.66 -21.52 -2.02
N THR A 62 -6.10 -20.72 -2.99
CA THR A 62 -7.14 -19.71 -2.79
C THR A 62 -8.49 -20.33 -2.47
N VAL A 63 -8.86 -21.42 -3.18
CA VAL A 63 -10.11 -22.13 -2.92
C VAL A 63 -10.13 -22.71 -1.51
N VAL A 64 -9.02 -23.34 -1.08
CA VAL A 64 -8.90 -24.00 0.22
C VAL A 64 -8.60 -23.03 1.34
N ARG A 65 -7.74 -22.03 1.13
CA ARG A 65 -7.21 -21.12 2.16
C ARG A 65 -7.01 -19.71 1.63
N ILE A 66 -8.09 -19.01 1.31
CA ILE A 66 -8.05 -17.63 0.78
C ILE A 66 -7.22 -16.66 1.63
N GLU A 67 -7.15 -16.86 2.94
CA GLU A 67 -6.35 -16.05 3.85
C GLU A 67 -4.84 -16.23 3.64
N ALA A 68 -4.40 -17.46 3.32
CA ALA A 68 -3.00 -17.73 3.00
C ALA A 68 -2.63 -17.12 1.63
N ALA A 69 -3.51 -17.23 0.64
CA ALA A 69 -3.32 -16.61 -0.67
C ALA A 69 -3.26 -15.07 -0.56
N ALA A 70 -4.14 -14.45 0.24
CA ALA A 70 -4.10 -13.02 0.53
C ALA A 70 -2.79 -12.59 1.22
N PHE A 71 -2.30 -13.38 2.18
CA PHE A 71 -0.99 -13.13 2.80
C PHE A 71 0.14 -13.15 1.77
N ILE A 72 0.17 -14.17 0.89
CA ILE A 72 1.20 -14.31 -0.15
C ILE A 72 1.14 -13.13 -1.13
N ALA A 73 -0.05 -12.74 -1.60
CA ALA A 73 -0.22 -11.59 -2.47
C ALA A 73 0.38 -10.31 -1.86
N LEU A 74 0.12 -10.09 -0.57
CA LEU A 74 0.63 -8.92 0.16
C LEU A 74 2.14 -9.02 0.46
N ALA A 75 2.66 -10.22 0.75
CA ALA A 75 4.08 -10.44 0.98
C ALA A 75 4.92 -10.27 -0.30
N LEU A 76 4.33 -10.48 -1.47
CA LEU A 76 4.97 -10.26 -2.77
C LEU A 76 4.94 -8.80 -3.25
N LEU A 77 4.27 -7.87 -2.54
CA LEU A 77 4.22 -6.45 -2.92
C LEU A 77 5.59 -5.77 -3.00
N GLY A 78 6.59 -6.30 -2.30
CA GLY A 78 7.97 -5.82 -2.36
C GLY A 78 8.76 -6.25 -3.60
N VAL A 79 8.16 -7.03 -4.51
CA VAL A 79 8.80 -7.57 -5.72
C VAL A 79 8.14 -6.93 -6.94
N ILE A 80 8.78 -5.89 -7.50
CA ILE A 80 8.28 -5.11 -8.66
C ILE A 80 9.40 -5.04 -9.71
N VAL A 81 10.01 -6.19 -10.01
CA VAL A 81 11.07 -6.28 -11.03
C VAL A 81 10.47 -6.28 -12.44
N VAL A 82 9.24 -6.79 -12.57
CA VAL A 82 8.51 -6.92 -13.83
C VAL A 82 7.09 -6.39 -13.67
N ASP A 83 6.51 -5.85 -14.74
CA ASP A 83 5.11 -5.47 -14.82
C ASP A 83 4.36 -6.39 -15.80
N PRO A 84 3.23 -7.00 -15.38
CA PRO A 84 2.64 -6.96 -14.03
C PRO A 84 3.48 -7.70 -12.98
N ALA A 85 3.48 -7.17 -11.74
CA ALA A 85 4.26 -7.77 -10.64
C ALA A 85 3.68 -9.13 -10.19
N PRO A 86 4.49 -10.04 -9.60
CA PRO A 86 4.01 -11.32 -9.10
C PRO A 86 2.82 -11.19 -8.12
N ALA A 87 2.80 -10.13 -7.32
CA ALA A 87 1.67 -9.80 -6.44
C ALA A 87 0.35 -9.64 -7.21
N ASP A 88 0.38 -9.01 -8.39
CA ASP A 88 -0.81 -8.73 -9.18
C ASP A 88 -1.47 -10.01 -9.68
N PHE A 89 -0.68 -10.98 -10.11
CA PHE A 89 -1.21 -12.29 -10.51
C PHE A 89 -1.92 -13.00 -9.37
N VAL A 90 -1.31 -13.00 -8.17
CA VAL A 90 -1.93 -13.62 -7.00
C VAL A 90 -3.21 -12.89 -6.61
N PHE A 91 -3.20 -11.54 -6.60
CA PHE A 91 -4.41 -10.74 -6.34
C PHE A 91 -5.51 -11.02 -7.35
N LEU A 92 -5.20 -11.07 -8.65
CA LEU A 92 -6.18 -11.37 -9.70
C LEU A 92 -6.84 -12.74 -9.49
N VAL A 93 -6.04 -13.77 -9.17
CA VAL A 93 -6.57 -15.11 -8.87
C VAL A 93 -7.45 -15.08 -7.62
N VAL A 94 -7.00 -14.43 -6.56
CA VAL A 94 -7.76 -14.34 -5.29
C VAL A 94 -9.10 -13.62 -5.52
N ILE A 95 -9.09 -12.53 -6.28
CA ILE A 95 -10.31 -11.76 -6.61
C ILE A 95 -11.25 -12.59 -7.49
N ALA A 96 -10.73 -13.24 -8.55
CA ALA A 96 -11.51 -14.08 -9.43
C ALA A 96 -12.18 -15.23 -8.68
N VAL A 97 -11.43 -15.96 -7.84
CA VAL A 97 -11.98 -17.03 -6.99
C VAL A 97 -13.02 -16.47 -6.01
N ALA A 98 -12.78 -15.30 -5.41
CA ALA A 98 -13.74 -14.67 -4.51
C ALA A 98 -15.05 -14.29 -5.23
N LEU A 99 -14.98 -13.81 -6.48
CA LEU A 99 -16.14 -13.52 -7.33
C LEU A 99 -16.92 -14.78 -7.66
N VAL A 100 -16.25 -15.80 -8.20
CA VAL A 100 -16.89 -17.07 -8.63
C VAL A 100 -17.52 -17.81 -7.43
N THR A 101 -16.88 -17.76 -6.26
CA THR A 101 -17.39 -18.44 -5.05
C THR A 101 -18.40 -17.60 -4.25
N GLY A 102 -18.80 -16.41 -4.72
CA GLY A 102 -19.72 -15.52 -4.01
C GLY A 102 -19.14 -14.94 -2.69
N ARG A 103 -17.82 -15.00 -2.52
CA ARG A 103 -17.13 -14.47 -1.34
C ARG A 103 -16.64 -13.03 -1.53
N PHE A 104 -16.84 -12.45 -2.71
CA PHE A 104 -16.51 -11.05 -2.95
C PHE A 104 -17.46 -10.15 -2.18
N ARG A 105 -16.91 -9.32 -1.31
CA ARG A 105 -17.64 -8.28 -0.59
C ARG A 105 -16.89 -6.97 -0.77
N ALA A 106 -17.61 -5.90 -1.02
CA ALA A 106 -17.05 -4.56 -1.12
C ALA A 106 -17.59 -3.70 0.02
N SER A 107 -16.75 -2.83 0.56
CA SER A 107 -17.13 -1.87 1.58
C SER A 107 -16.44 -0.55 1.31
N ALA A 108 -17.21 0.48 0.98
CA ALA A 108 -16.66 1.83 0.77
C ALA A 108 -17.71 2.90 1.13
N PRO A 109 -17.30 4.13 1.46
CA PRO A 109 -18.22 5.25 1.59
C PRO A 109 -18.97 5.49 0.25
N PRO A 110 -20.30 5.76 0.28
CA PRO A 110 -21.06 5.97 -0.96
C PRO A 110 -20.49 7.08 -1.85
N GLY A 111 -20.04 8.21 -1.25
CA GLY A 111 -19.41 9.30 -2.00
C GLY A 111 -18.12 8.86 -2.70
N ALA A 112 -17.32 8.00 -2.06
CA ALA A 112 -16.12 7.43 -2.67
C ALA A 112 -16.48 6.50 -3.85
N LEU A 113 -17.53 5.67 -3.73
CA LEU A 113 -17.97 4.79 -4.82
C LEU A 113 -18.47 5.59 -6.03
N VAL A 114 -19.28 6.64 -5.81
CA VAL A 114 -19.78 7.50 -6.88
C VAL A 114 -18.61 8.21 -7.57
N ALA A 115 -17.69 8.79 -6.80
CA ALA A 115 -16.53 9.47 -7.35
C ALA A 115 -15.62 8.52 -8.15
N LEU A 116 -15.39 7.32 -7.63
CA LEU A 116 -14.58 6.30 -8.27
C LEU A 116 -15.22 5.80 -9.58
N GLY A 117 -16.51 5.48 -9.55
CA GLY A 117 -17.25 5.07 -10.75
C GLY A 117 -17.28 6.19 -11.80
N GLY A 118 -17.48 7.44 -11.37
CA GLY A 118 -17.42 8.62 -12.25
C GLY A 118 -16.02 8.81 -12.84
N PHE A 119 -14.95 8.68 -12.05
CA PHE A 119 -13.57 8.78 -12.54
C PHE A 119 -13.26 7.72 -13.62
N LEU A 120 -13.65 6.47 -13.39
CA LEU A 120 -13.48 5.41 -14.38
C LEU A 120 -14.33 5.66 -15.64
N ALA A 121 -15.55 6.18 -15.49
CA ALA A 121 -16.41 6.53 -16.62
C ALA A 121 -15.80 7.66 -17.46
N VAL A 122 -15.32 8.73 -16.82
CA VAL A 122 -14.61 9.82 -17.51
C VAL A 122 -13.34 9.32 -18.18
N SER A 123 -12.55 8.46 -17.50
CA SER A 123 -11.36 7.85 -18.10
C SER A 123 -11.68 6.99 -19.33
N LEU A 124 -12.82 6.30 -19.35
CA LEU A 124 -13.28 5.56 -20.54
C LEU A 124 -13.75 6.50 -21.67
N LEU A 125 -14.43 7.59 -21.32
CA LEU A 125 -14.86 8.58 -22.30
C LEU A 125 -13.67 9.32 -22.92
N SER A 126 -12.68 9.72 -22.13
CA SER A 126 -11.46 10.36 -22.63
C SER A 126 -10.55 9.41 -23.44
N ALA A 127 -10.80 8.10 -23.37
CA ALA A 127 -10.07 7.10 -24.17
C ALA A 127 -10.56 6.95 -25.62
N VAL A 128 -11.62 7.65 -26.02
CA VAL A 128 -12.23 7.48 -27.36
C VAL A 128 -11.31 8.04 -28.47
N GLU A 129 -10.62 9.13 -28.21
CA GLU A 129 -9.79 9.85 -29.19
C GLU A 129 -8.29 9.83 -28.85
N VAL A 130 -7.81 8.73 -28.23
CA VAL A 130 -6.41 8.63 -27.86
C VAL A 130 -5.50 8.28 -29.05
N VAL A 131 -4.26 8.74 -28.98
CA VAL A 131 -3.23 8.45 -30.00
C VAL A 131 -2.74 6.99 -29.87
N ASP A 132 -2.52 6.51 -28.65
CA ASP A 132 -2.08 5.13 -28.38
C ASP A 132 -3.12 4.38 -27.53
N HIS A 133 -3.97 3.60 -28.23
CA HIS A 133 -5.00 2.76 -27.62
C HIS A 133 -4.44 1.66 -26.71
N ARG A 134 -3.21 1.16 -26.98
CA ARG A 134 -2.57 0.13 -26.16
C ARG A 134 -2.17 0.71 -24.80
N VAL A 135 -1.55 1.87 -24.80
CA VAL A 135 -1.16 2.57 -23.56
C VAL A 135 -2.41 2.92 -22.76
N ALA A 136 -3.46 3.43 -23.41
CA ALA A 136 -4.75 3.73 -22.75
C ALA A 136 -5.39 2.48 -22.13
N ALA A 137 -5.41 1.37 -22.85
CA ALA A 137 -5.96 0.11 -22.35
C ALA A 137 -5.20 -0.45 -21.14
N VAL A 138 -3.87 -0.38 -21.16
CA VAL A 138 -3.03 -0.80 -20.04
C VAL A 138 -3.29 0.09 -18.82
N TYR A 139 -3.28 1.42 -19.00
CA TYR A 139 -3.54 2.38 -17.93
C TYR A 139 -4.91 2.17 -17.27
N LEU A 140 -5.96 2.04 -18.08
CA LEU A 140 -7.32 1.74 -17.62
C LEU A 140 -7.38 0.38 -16.93
N GLY A 141 -6.74 -0.64 -17.50
CA GLY A 141 -6.69 -1.98 -16.93
C GLY A 141 -6.07 -1.98 -15.52
N ILE A 142 -4.96 -1.26 -15.31
CA ILE A 142 -4.33 -1.10 -14.01
C ILE A 142 -5.26 -0.35 -13.04
N SER A 143 -5.87 0.75 -13.48
CA SER A 143 -6.79 1.55 -12.66
C SER A 143 -8.02 0.74 -12.21
N ILE A 144 -8.63 -0.03 -13.11
CA ILE A 144 -9.75 -0.92 -12.80
C ILE A 144 -9.32 -2.04 -11.86
N TYR A 145 -8.17 -2.67 -12.13
CA TYR A 145 -7.62 -3.74 -11.30
C TYR A 145 -7.39 -3.25 -9.86
N LEU A 146 -6.69 -2.13 -9.65
CA LEU A 146 -6.40 -1.58 -8.32
C LEU A 146 -7.68 -1.18 -7.59
N THR A 147 -8.66 -0.64 -8.31
CA THR A 147 -10.00 -0.35 -7.79
C THR A 147 -10.68 -1.61 -7.26
N ILE A 148 -10.75 -2.68 -8.06
CA ILE A 148 -11.38 -3.93 -7.67
C ILE A 148 -10.62 -4.58 -6.51
N ALA A 149 -9.29 -4.53 -6.52
CA ALA A 149 -8.45 -5.03 -5.44
C ALA A 149 -8.72 -4.29 -4.12
N ALA A 150 -8.85 -2.96 -4.15
CA ALA A 150 -9.18 -2.17 -2.97
C ALA A 150 -10.60 -2.48 -2.44
N LEU A 151 -11.59 -2.60 -3.33
CA LEU A 151 -12.95 -2.97 -2.96
C LEU A 151 -13.01 -4.36 -2.33
N TRP A 152 -12.34 -5.35 -2.95
CA TRP A 152 -12.24 -6.70 -2.40
C TRP A 152 -11.54 -6.69 -1.02
N LEU A 153 -10.39 -6.03 -0.90
CA LEU A 153 -9.62 -5.98 0.33
C LEU A 153 -10.39 -5.31 1.46
N SER A 154 -11.17 -4.26 1.16
CA SER A 154 -12.01 -3.56 2.13
C SER A 154 -13.10 -4.45 2.73
N GLY A 155 -13.67 -5.35 1.94
CA GLY A 155 -14.66 -6.33 2.39
C GLY A 155 -14.04 -7.60 2.99
N PHE A 156 -12.82 -7.95 2.57
CA PHE A 156 -12.06 -9.08 3.13
C PHE A 156 -11.65 -8.82 4.58
N VAL A 157 -11.30 -7.57 4.93
CA VAL A 157 -10.90 -7.18 6.30
C VAL A 157 -12.16 -6.97 7.16
N ASP A 158 -12.76 -8.07 7.59
CA ASP A 158 -13.97 -8.11 8.44
C ASP A 158 -13.72 -8.56 9.89
N SER A 159 -12.47 -8.93 10.20
CA SER A 159 -12.08 -9.48 11.51
C SER A 159 -10.65 -9.10 11.87
N ARG A 160 -10.32 -9.14 13.17
CA ARG A 160 -8.94 -8.89 13.64
C ARG A 160 -7.94 -9.90 13.07
N ARG A 161 -8.37 -11.14 12.83
CA ARG A 161 -7.53 -12.16 12.21
C ARG A 161 -7.14 -11.77 10.80
N ARG A 162 -8.12 -11.35 9.95
CA ARG A 162 -7.87 -10.95 8.57
C ARG A 162 -7.10 -9.62 8.49
N ALA A 163 -7.42 -8.66 9.37
CA ALA A 163 -6.63 -7.43 9.51
C ALA A 163 -5.15 -7.74 9.81
N ARG A 164 -4.89 -8.68 10.75
CA ARG A 164 -3.52 -9.12 11.07
C ARG A 164 -2.84 -9.78 9.87
N ILE A 165 -3.52 -10.63 9.12
CA ILE A 165 -3.00 -11.29 7.91
C ILE A 165 -2.58 -10.25 6.87
N VAL A 166 -3.43 -9.27 6.60
CA VAL A 166 -3.16 -8.20 5.63
C VAL A 166 -1.95 -7.38 6.05
N VAL A 167 -1.93 -6.90 7.29
CA VAL A 167 -0.80 -6.08 7.77
C VAL A 167 0.47 -6.91 7.90
N ALA A 168 0.39 -8.19 8.31
CA ALA A 168 1.56 -9.06 8.39
C ALA A 168 2.16 -9.33 7.01
N GLY A 169 1.34 -9.60 5.98
CA GLY A 169 1.82 -9.76 4.61
C GLY A 169 2.51 -8.50 4.10
N TYR A 170 1.88 -7.34 4.24
CA TYR A 170 2.48 -6.06 3.83
C TYR A 170 3.76 -5.75 4.63
N LEU A 171 3.76 -5.98 5.94
CA LEU A 171 4.94 -5.79 6.79
C LEU A 171 6.09 -6.71 6.38
N THR A 172 5.80 -7.96 6.02
CA THR A 172 6.81 -8.89 5.50
C THR A 172 7.46 -8.34 4.24
N ALA A 173 6.65 -7.88 3.26
CA ALA A 173 7.16 -7.26 2.04
C ALA A 173 8.03 -6.03 2.36
N ALA A 174 7.54 -5.15 3.23
CA ALA A 174 8.22 -3.89 3.57
C ALA A 174 9.54 -4.13 4.29
N VAL A 175 9.57 -5.02 5.30
CA VAL A 175 10.80 -5.33 6.08
C VAL A 175 11.82 -6.03 5.21
N THR A 176 11.41 -7.01 4.39
CA THR A 176 12.32 -7.69 3.47
C THR A 176 12.91 -6.71 2.46
N ALA A 177 12.08 -5.86 1.85
CA ALA A 177 12.55 -4.86 0.90
C ALA A 177 13.48 -3.84 1.58
N ALA A 178 13.14 -3.35 2.79
CA ALA A 178 14.00 -2.43 3.53
C ALA A 178 15.35 -3.06 3.88
N ALA A 179 15.36 -4.30 4.37
CA ALA A 179 16.60 -5.00 4.70
C ALA A 179 17.49 -5.19 3.47
N VAL A 180 16.91 -5.67 2.35
CA VAL A 180 17.65 -5.86 1.09
C VAL A 180 18.20 -4.52 0.59
N GLY A 181 17.38 -3.46 0.55
CA GLY A 181 17.81 -2.15 0.07
C GLY A 181 18.90 -1.53 0.93
N VAL A 182 18.78 -1.62 2.26
CA VAL A 182 19.80 -1.12 3.20
C VAL A 182 21.11 -1.88 3.04
N VAL A 183 21.07 -3.21 3.00
CA VAL A 183 22.26 -4.05 2.81
C VAL A 183 22.93 -3.75 1.46
N ALA A 184 22.17 -3.57 0.39
CA ALA A 184 22.72 -3.26 -0.94
C ALA A 184 23.46 -1.92 -0.99
N VAL A 185 23.05 -0.93 -0.19
CA VAL A 185 23.74 0.35 -0.11
C VAL A 185 24.96 0.28 0.81
N LEU A 186 24.85 -0.41 1.96
CA LEU A 186 25.87 -0.37 3.01
C LEU A 186 26.96 -1.43 2.87
N ALA A 187 26.67 -2.57 2.24
CA ALA A 187 27.59 -3.68 2.15
C ALA A 187 28.13 -3.91 0.72
N PRO A 188 29.40 -4.31 0.57
CA PRO A 188 29.98 -4.68 -0.73
C PRO A 188 29.55 -6.10 -1.15
N VAL A 189 28.23 -6.34 -1.26
CA VAL A 189 27.72 -7.65 -1.66
C VAL A 189 27.70 -7.78 -3.20
N PRO A 190 28.02 -8.98 -3.76
CA PRO A 190 27.89 -9.23 -5.20
C PRO A 190 26.44 -9.04 -5.67
N GLY A 191 26.27 -8.37 -6.81
CA GLY A 191 24.93 -8.12 -7.40
C GLY A 191 24.13 -7.02 -6.72
N LYS A 192 24.76 -6.19 -5.87
CA LYS A 192 24.09 -5.06 -5.20
C LYS A 192 23.42 -4.08 -6.19
N GLU A 193 23.92 -4.01 -7.41
CA GLU A 193 23.39 -3.16 -8.49
C GLU A 193 21.95 -3.52 -8.88
N LEU A 194 21.51 -4.75 -8.56
CA LEU A 194 20.12 -5.19 -8.75
C LEU A 194 19.18 -4.58 -7.70
N PHE A 195 19.71 -4.13 -6.56
CA PHE A 195 18.95 -3.68 -5.38
C PHE A 195 19.24 -2.24 -4.98
N ALA A 196 20.19 -1.59 -5.68
CA ALA A 196 20.52 -0.20 -5.48
C ALA A 196 20.86 0.46 -6.84
N ALA A 197 20.27 1.61 -7.12
CA ALA A 197 20.52 2.39 -8.32
C ALA A 197 21.17 3.73 -7.96
N SER A 198 22.33 4.03 -8.55
CA SER A 198 23.07 5.30 -8.32
C SER A 198 23.25 5.61 -6.83
N GLY A 199 23.64 4.62 -6.02
CA GLY A 199 23.85 4.75 -4.58
C GLY A 199 22.56 4.83 -3.74
N ARG A 200 21.39 4.67 -4.34
CA ARG A 200 20.08 4.72 -3.69
C ARG A 200 19.48 3.33 -3.56
N ALA A 201 18.93 3.01 -2.38
CA ALA A 201 18.23 1.75 -2.18
C ALA A 201 16.96 1.69 -3.04
N THR A 202 16.83 0.64 -3.83
CA THR A 202 15.62 0.30 -4.60
C THR A 202 15.03 -1.03 -4.17
N ALA A 203 15.81 -1.88 -3.51
CA ALA A 203 15.45 -3.27 -3.27
C ALA A 203 15.02 -3.96 -4.59
N LEU A 204 13.84 -4.58 -4.63
CA LEU A 204 13.27 -5.16 -5.85
C LEU A 204 12.23 -4.24 -6.52
N PHE A 205 12.32 -2.92 -6.28
CA PHE A 205 11.55 -1.89 -6.98
C PHE A 205 12.38 -1.30 -8.12
N GLN A 206 11.70 -0.84 -9.16
CA GLN A 206 12.35 -0.18 -10.30
C GLN A 206 12.78 1.26 -9.96
N ASP A 207 12.09 1.91 -9.00
CA ASP A 207 12.30 3.31 -8.63
C ASP A 207 12.39 3.49 -7.11
N PRO A 208 13.48 4.11 -6.59
CA PRO A 208 13.60 4.45 -5.17
C PRO A 208 12.53 5.43 -4.68
N ASN A 209 11.92 6.21 -5.58
CA ASN A 209 10.81 7.11 -5.25
C ASN A 209 9.47 6.38 -5.04
N VAL A 210 9.38 5.10 -5.41
CA VAL A 210 8.28 4.20 -5.08
C VAL A 210 8.63 3.35 -3.85
N PHE A 211 9.87 2.84 -3.79
CA PHE A 211 10.36 2.02 -2.69
C PHE A 211 10.25 2.72 -1.33
N GLY A 212 10.79 3.96 -1.22
CA GLY A 212 10.78 4.69 0.05
C GLY A 212 9.38 4.91 0.61
N PRO A 213 8.43 5.53 -0.14
CA PRO A 213 7.05 5.72 0.29
C PRO A 213 6.28 4.43 0.60
N PHE A 214 6.59 3.32 -0.08
CA PHE A 214 6.01 2.01 0.19
C PHE A 214 6.22 1.54 1.63
N LEU A 215 7.33 1.91 2.27
CA LEU A 215 7.66 1.52 3.64
C LEU A 215 6.86 2.30 4.69
N VAL A 216 6.48 3.55 4.40
CA VAL A 216 5.92 4.50 5.37
C VAL A 216 4.63 4.01 6.04
N PRO A 217 3.61 3.46 5.34
CA PRO A 217 2.40 2.96 5.98
C PRO A 217 2.68 1.91 7.07
N THR A 218 3.66 1.02 6.84
CA THR A 218 4.02 -0.01 7.83
C THR A 218 4.74 0.56 9.03
N VAL A 219 5.59 1.60 8.86
CA VAL A 219 6.19 2.37 9.96
C VAL A 219 5.10 2.92 10.87
N LEU A 220 4.11 3.62 10.30
CA LEU A 220 3.06 4.29 11.06
C LEU A 220 2.14 3.29 11.77
N ILE A 221 1.80 2.16 11.12
CA ILE A 221 0.98 1.09 11.74
C ILE A 221 1.72 0.47 12.92
N LEU A 222 3.03 0.15 12.79
CA LEU A 222 3.81 -0.37 13.90
C LEU A 222 3.95 0.65 15.02
N LEU A 223 4.15 1.94 14.70
CA LEU A 223 4.26 3.02 15.66
C LEU A 223 3.00 3.11 16.53
N GLU A 224 1.80 3.16 15.92
CA GLU A 224 0.54 3.20 16.70
C GLU A 224 0.29 1.89 17.45
N ASP A 225 0.66 0.71 16.90
CA ASP A 225 0.52 -0.59 17.57
C ASP A 225 1.52 -0.79 18.72
N MET A 226 2.64 -0.03 18.77
CA MET A 226 3.52 0.02 19.94
C MET A 226 2.87 0.73 21.13
N LEU A 227 2.11 1.78 20.85
CA LEU A 227 1.42 2.59 21.86
C LEU A 227 0.20 1.89 22.42
N ASN A 228 -0.53 1.21 21.54
CA ASN A 228 -1.77 0.50 21.83
C ASN A 228 -1.74 -0.89 21.16
N PRO A 229 -1.10 -1.89 21.79
CA PRO A 229 -0.86 -3.19 21.17
C PRO A 229 -2.18 -3.96 20.97
N ARG A 230 -2.76 -3.87 19.79
CA ARG A 230 -4.03 -4.49 19.43
C ARG A 230 -3.91 -5.48 18.29
N LEU A 231 -2.94 -5.25 17.39
CA LEU A 231 -2.77 -6.07 16.21
C LEU A 231 -1.76 -7.19 16.45
N PHE A 232 -0.55 -6.86 16.92
CA PHE A 232 0.54 -7.81 17.14
C PHE A 232 0.89 -7.96 18.62
N ARG A 233 0.93 -9.21 19.11
CA ARG A 233 1.40 -9.57 20.46
C ARG A 233 2.94 -9.70 20.51
N MET A 234 3.63 -8.72 19.95
CA MET A 234 5.09 -8.66 19.91
C MET A 234 5.59 -7.67 20.95
N ARG A 235 6.76 -7.93 21.57
CA ARG A 235 7.40 -6.99 22.48
C ARG A 235 7.72 -5.67 21.78
N SER A 236 7.56 -4.55 22.48
CA SER A 236 7.79 -3.21 21.91
C SER A 236 9.19 -3.04 21.34
N LEU A 237 10.21 -3.70 21.92
CA LEU A 237 11.59 -3.68 21.42
C LEU A 237 11.69 -4.23 19.99
N TRP A 238 11.03 -5.35 19.68
CA TRP A 238 11.02 -5.90 18.32
C TRP A 238 10.30 -5.01 17.33
N LYS A 239 9.20 -4.39 17.75
CA LYS A 239 8.50 -3.40 16.91
C LYS A 239 9.38 -2.20 16.63
N ALA A 240 10.11 -1.70 17.66
CA ALA A 240 11.05 -0.60 17.51
C ALA A 240 12.19 -0.96 16.55
N ALA A 241 12.75 -2.16 16.65
CA ALA A 241 13.78 -2.65 15.72
C ALA A 241 13.26 -2.68 14.28
N LEU A 242 12.04 -3.19 14.05
CA LEU A 242 11.41 -3.18 12.72
C LEU A 242 11.19 -1.75 12.21
N VAL A 243 10.72 -0.83 13.06
CA VAL A 243 10.59 0.59 12.70
C VAL A 243 11.96 1.17 12.32
N GLY A 244 13.02 0.85 13.06
CA GLY A 244 14.38 1.27 12.73
C GLY A 244 14.83 0.80 11.34
N VAL A 245 14.65 -0.48 11.02
CA VAL A 245 15.00 -1.05 9.70
C VAL A 245 14.19 -0.37 8.58
N LEU A 246 12.88 -0.18 8.79
CA LEU A 246 12.01 0.47 7.80
C LEU A 246 12.40 1.93 7.57
N VAL A 247 12.69 2.68 8.64
CA VAL A 247 13.13 4.09 8.54
C VAL A 247 14.49 4.20 7.88
N LEU A 248 15.43 3.31 8.16
CA LEU A 248 16.70 3.23 7.42
C LEU A 248 16.44 2.99 5.92
N GLY A 249 15.52 2.09 5.56
CA GLY A 249 15.10 1.89 4.16
C GLY A 249 14.55 3.18 3.52
N VAL A 250 13.71 3.93 4.25
CA VAL A 250 13.19 5.23 3.79
C VAL A 250 14.33 6.23 3.59
N VAL A 251 15.29 6.31 4.52
CA VAL A 251 16.43 7.24 4.44
C VAL A 251 17.33 6.87 3.26
N PHE A 252 17.74 5.61 3.15
CA PHE A 252 18.64 5.14 2.08
C PHE A 252 17.95 5.02 0.70
N SER A 253 16.63 5.20 0.62
CA SER A 253 15.99 5.47 -0.68
C SER A 253 16.45 6.79 -1.28
N TYR A 254 16.95 7.72 -0.46
CA TYR A 254 17.31 9.09 -0.83
C TYR A 254 16.19 9.78 -1.64
N SER A 255 14.96 9.45 -1.32
CA SER A 255 13.76 10.05 -1.92
C SER A 255 13.22 11.15 -1.00
N ARG A 256 13.35 12.41 -1.43
CA ARG A 256 12.78 13.57 -0.71
C ARG A 256 11.27 13.41 -0.48
N GLY A 257 10.58 12.87 -1.49
CA GLY A 257 9.15 12.56 -1.38
C GLY A 257 8.84 11.52 -0.29
N ALA A 258 9.70 10.50 -0.13
CA ALA A 258 9.55 9.50 0.93
C ALA A 258 9.79 10.10 2.32
N TRP A 259 10.78 10.98 2.46
CA TRP A 259 11.06 11.70 3.72
C TRP A 259 9.89 12.59 4.10
N LEU A 260 9.37 13.38 3.13
CA LEU A 260 8.20 14.22 3.33
C LEU A 260 6.96 13.40 3.73
N ASN A 261 6.72 12.27 3.04
CA ASN A 261 5.64 11.33 3.36
C ASN A 261 5.74 10.83 4.82
N LEU A 262 6.93 10.41 5.26
CA LEU A 262 7.17 9.96 6.63
C LEU A 262 6.92 11.09 7.64
N VAL A 263 7.49 12.28 7.42
CA VAL A 263 7.34 13.44 8.30
C VAL A 263 5.87 13.84 8.44
N VAL A 264 5.15 13.99 7.33
CA VAL A 264 3.72 14.31 7.33
C VAL A 264 2.92 13.22 8.04
N GLY A 265 3.20 11.93 7.75
CA GLY A 265 2.52 10.81 8.38
C GLY A 265 2.70 10.79 9.89
N VAL A 266 3.93 10.96 10.39
CA VAL A 266 4.24 11.04 11.83
C VAL A 266 3.58 12.26 12.46
N ALA A 267 3.64 13.44 11.82
CA ALA A 267 3.02 14.66 12.32
C ALA A 267 1.49 14.49 12.49
N VAL A 268 0.82 13.86 11.53
CA VAL A 268 -0.63 13.56 11.61
C VAL A 268 -0.91 12.59 12.76
N VAL A 269 -0.11 11.53 12.91
CA VAL A 269 -0.25 10.58 14.03
C VAL A 269 -0.10 11.30 15.37
N LEU A 270 0.93 12.13 15.53
CA LEU A 270 1.18 12.91 16.75
C LEU A 270 0.02 13.86 17.04
N THR A 271 -0.47 14.59 16.04
CA THR A 271 -1.61 15.51 16.17
C THR A 271 -2.86 14.77 16.63
N VAL A 272 -3.20 13.66 16.00
CA VAL A 272 -4.36 12.85 16.39
C VAL A 272 -4.22 12.31 17.80
N LEU A 273 -3.04 11.84 18.19
CA LEU A 273 -2.79 11.34 19.54
C LEU A 273 -2.87 12.47 20.59
N ALA A 274 -2.38 13.67 20.27
CA ALA A 274 -2.46 14.82 21.15
C ALA A 274 -3.92 15.27 21.40
N LEU A 275 -4.76 15.20 20.36
CA LEU A 275 -6.18 15.55 20.44
C LEU A 275 -7.03 14.50 21.19
N ARG A 276 -6.54 13.28 21.37
CA ARG A 276 -7.24 12.24 22.15
C ARG A 276 -7.06 12.47 23.64
N ARG A 277 -8.12 12.26 24.44
CA ARG A 277 -8.05 12.35 25.92
C ARG A 277 -6.97 11.43 26.48
N GLY A 278 -6.07 11.97 27.31
CA GLY A 278 -4.95 11.21 27.88
C GLY A 278 -3.82 10.91 26.89
N GLY A 279 -3.81 11.54 25.69
CA GLY A 279 -2.83 11.29 24.63
C GLY A 279 -1.41 11.77 24.92
N GLY A 280 -1.20 12.71 25.86
CA GLY A 280 0.10 13.33 26.11
C GLY A 280 1.23 12.32 26.37
N ARG A 281 0.98 11.27 27.16
CA ARG A 281 1.97 10.19 27.38
C ARG A 281 2.37 9.46 26.10
N ASN A 282 1.42 9.25 25.19
CA ASN A 282 1.69 8.61 23.90
C ASN A 282 2.47 9.52 22.97
N VAL A 283 2.18 10.84 22.98
CA VAL A 283 2.97 11.84 22.26
C VAL A 283 4.43 11.81 22.72
N VAL A 284 4.69 11.83 24.04
CA VAL A 284 6.06 11.74 24.60
C VAL A 284 6.75 10.44 24.17
N ARG A 285 6.05 9.29 24.22
CA ARG A 285 6.63 8.00 23.76
C ARG A 285 7.01 8.02 22.29
N VAL A 286 6.16 8.58 21.43
CA VAL A 286 6.47 8.72 20.01
C VAL A 286 7.65 9.66 19.80
N ALA A 287 7.68 10.80 20.50
CA ALA A 287 8.79 11.75 20.41
C ALA A 287 10.12 11.11 20.84
N VAL A 288 10.14 10.36 21.96
CA VAL A 288 11.32 9.62 22.40
C VAL A 288 11.76 8.59 21.37
N LEU A 289 10.83 7.80 20.82
CA LEU A 289 11.15 6.83 19.78
C LEU A 289 11.68 7.50 18.52
N ALA A 290 11.06 8.60 18.07
CA ALA A 290 11.52 9.37 16.93
C ALA A 290 12.94 9.92 17.17
N CYS A 291 13.24 10.42 18.36
CA CYS A 291 14.59 10.84 18.75
C CYS A 291 15.58 9.68 18.67
N LEU A 292 15.26 8.52 19.24
CA LEU A 292 16.16 7.34 19.20
C LEU A 292 16.38 6.84 17.77
N VAL A 293 15.33 6.82 16.94
CA VAL A 293 15.46 6.45 15.52
C VAL A 293 16.28 7.48 14.74
N THR A 294 16.11 8.79 15.02
CA THR A 294 16.93 9.84 14.42
C THR A 294 18.39 9.69 14.81
N LEU A 295 18.68 9.44 16.09
CA LEU A 295 20.06 9.17 16.55
C LEU A 295 20.66 7.94 15.86
N LEU A 296 19.89 6.87 15.70
CA LEU A 296 20.33 5.69 14.95
C LEU A 296 20.65 6.05 13.49
N VAL A 297 19.78 6.79 12.82
CA VAL A 297 19.98 7.24 11.44
C VAL A 297 21.24 8.09 11.33
N VAL A 298 21.41 9.09 12.21
CA VAL A 298 22.60 9.96 12.21
C VAL A 298 23.87 9.14 12.46
N TYR A 299 23.84 8.21 13.41
CA TYR A 299 24.95 7.31 13.66
C TYR A 299 25.33 6.48 12.44
N VAL A 300 24.34 5.84 11.79
CA VAL A 300 24.58 5.01 10.60
C VAL A 300 25.13 5.85 9.44
N LEU A 301 24.55 7.03 9.18
CA LEU A 301 25.02 7.93 8.13
C LEU A 301 26.46 8.41 8.38
N ALA A 302 26.79 8.75 9.62
CA ALA A 302 28.14 9.18 9.99
C ALA A 302 29.15 8.01 9.88
N ALA A 303 28.79 6.82 10.39
CA ALA A 303 29.63 5.64 10.35
C ALA A 303 29.90 5.12 8.92
N THR A 304 29.00 5.39 7.97
CA THR A 304 29.11 4.95 6.57
C THR A 304 29.60 6.05 5.62
N GLY A 305 29.87 7.27 6.11
CA GLY A 305 30.24 8.41 5.25
C GLY A 305 29.13 8.87 4.31
N SER A 306 27.87 8.51 4.58
CA SER A 306 26.72 8.77 3.70
C SER A 306 26.08 10.15 3.92
N THR A 307 26.63 10.97 4.82
CA THR A 307 26.09 12.30 5.18
C THR A 307 26.12 13.27 4.03
N ASP A 308 27.24 13.35 3.30
CA ASP A 308 27.40 14.31 2.19
C ASP A 308 26.41 14.01 1.05
N PHE A 309 26.24 12.74 0.72
CA PHE A 309 25.25 12.32 -0.28
C PHE A 309 23.81 12.65 0.16
N LEU A 310 23.49 12.52 1.45
CA LEU A 310 22.19 12.92 1.97
C LEU A 310 21.97 14.44 1.80
N PHE A 311 22.96 15.27 2.18
CA PHE A 311 22.84 16.72 2.04
C PHE A 311 22.79 17.17 0.59
N GLU A 312 23.56 16.54 -0.31
CA GLU A 312 23.48 16.77 -1.73
C GLU A 312 22.07 16.47 -2.26
N ARG A 313 21.50 15.31 -1.89
CA ARG A 313 20.13 14.93 -2.31
C ARG A 313 19.03 15.81 -1.70
N ALA A 314 19.27 16.43 -0.55
CA ALA A 314 18.32 17.35 0.07
C ALA A 314 18.25 18.72 -0.64
N ARG A 315 19.30 19.09 -1.38
CA ARG A 315 19.34 20.35 -2.16
C ARG A 315 18.47 20.25 -3.41
N TYR A 316 18.15 21.42 -3.98
CA TYR A 316 17.53 21.51 -5.29
C TYR A 316 18.42 20.84 -6.36
N GLN A 317 17.81 20.01 -7.20
CA GLN A 317 18.48 19.29 -8.28
C GLN A 317 18.03 19.84 -9.62
N GLU A 318 18.92 19.82 -10.63
CA GLU A 318 18.61 20.33 -11.97
C GLU A 318 17.36 19.67 -12.59
N TYR A 319 17.15 18.38 -12.34
CA TYR A 319 15.97 17.67 -12.84
C TYR A 319 14.64 18.12 -12.18
N ASP A 320 14.68 18.88 -11.09
CA ASP A 320 13.45 19.42 -10.47
C ASP A 320 12.78 20.44 -11.38
N SER A 321 13.57 21.22 -12.14
CA SER A 321 13.03 22.15 -13.14
C SER A 321 12.22 21.42 -14.21
N GLY A 322 12.71 20.28 -14.70
CA GLY A 322 11.98 19.44 -15.66
C GLY A 322 10.65 18.89 -15.11
N ARG A 323 10.62 18.52 -13.81
CA ARG A 323 9.38 18.07 -13.15
C ARG A 323 8.33 19.16 -13.12
N PHE A 324 8.70 20.39 -12.72
CA PHE A 324 7.76 21.51 -12.67
C PHE A 324 7.34 21.94 -14.08
N ALA A 325 8.24 21.89 -15.07
CA ALA A 325 7.89 22.13 -16.47
C ALA A 325 6.82 21.13 -16.96
N GLY A 326 6.94 19.83 -16.60
CA GLY A 326 5.91 18.83 -16.90
C GLY A 326 4.55 19.14 -16.27
N GLN A 327 4.54 19.66 -15.04
CA GLN A 327 3.29 20.07 -14.40
C GLN A 327 2.65 21.29 -15.11
N VAL A 328 3.44 22.27 -15.55
CA VAL A 328 2.94 23.42 -16.32
C VAL A 328 2.31 22.95 -17.63
N VAL A 329 3.01 22.11 -18.41
CA VAL A 329 2.46 21.52 -19.64
C VAL A 329 1.15 20.77 -19.40
N GLY A 330 1.05 20.04 -18.26
CA GLY A 330 -0.19 19.33 -17.90
C GLY A 330 -1.35 20.27 -17.61
N ILE A 331 -1.10 21.40 -16.99
CA ILE A 331 -2.13 22.42 -16.73
C ILE A 331 -2.54 23.09 -18.05
N GLU A 332 -1.61 23.49 -18.88
CA GLU A 332 -1.87 24.10 -20.19
C GLU A 332 -2.63 23.15 -21.13
N SER A 333 -2.36 21.83 -21.06
CA SER A 333 -3.06 20.84 -21.87
C SER A 333 -4.56 20.79 -21.54
N ALA A 334 -4.95 21.00 -20.29
CA ALA A 334 -6.33 20.99 -19.85
C ALA A 334 -7.16 22.16 -20.41
N GLU A 335 -6.53 23.28 -20.75
CA GLU A 335 -7.18 24.41 -21.42
C GLU A 335 -7.57 24.06 -22.87
N ARG A 336 -6.73 23.26 -23.53
CA ARG A 336 -6.93 22.82 -24.93
C ARG A 336 -7.85 21.60 -25.02
N TYR A 337 -7.80 20.72 -24.03
CA TYR A 337 -8.53 19.46 -23.98
C TYR A 337 -9.37 19.36 -22.69
N PRO A 338 -10.55 19.99 -22.64
CA PRO A 338 -11.38 20.05 -21.41
C PRO A 338 -11.79 18.66 -20.86
N LEU A 339 -11.91 17.65 -21.73
CA LEU A 339 -12.19 16.25 -21.36
C LEU A 339 -10.92 15.40 -21.20
N GLY A 340 -9.73 16.04 -21.34
CA GLY A 340 -8.43 15.42 -21.25
C GLY A 340 -7.93 14.82 -22.56
N ILE A 341 -6.62 14.51 -22.58
CA ILE A 341 -5.92 13.90 -23.73
C ILE A 341 -6.02 12.38 -23.75
N GLY A 342 -6.70 11.79 -22.77
CA GLY A 342 -6.88 10.37 -22.60
C GLY A 342 -5.94 9.71 -21.60
N PRO A 343 -6.33 8.56 -21.01
CA PRO A 343 -5.59 7.88 -19.97
C PRO A 343 -4.25 7.35 -20.49
N GLY A 344 -3.17 7.64 -19.75
CA GLY A 344 -1.81 7.22 -20.08
C GLY A 344 -1.16 7.95 -21.26
N GLN A 345 -1.78 9.00 -21.82
CA GLN A 345 -1.27 9.69 -23.00
C GLN A 345 -0.29 10.83 -22.68
N PHE A 346 -0.12 11.17 -21.39
CA PHE A 346 0.65 12.37 -21.03
C PHE A 346 2.09 12.33 -21.52
N GLU A 347 2.81 11.23 -21.37
CA GLU A 347 4.21 11.08 -21.82
C GLU A 347 4.33 11.09 -23.34
N SER A 348 3.31 10.64 -24.07
CA SER A 348 3.26 10.72 -25.54
C SER A 348 3.02 12.15 -26.00
N TYR A 349 2.26 12.94 -25.24
CA TYR A 349 1.94 14.33 -25.55
C TYR A 349 3.08 15.29 -25.20
N ALA A 350 3.68 15.13 -23.99
CA ALA A 350 4.60 16.11 -23.42
C ALA A 350 6.09 15.68 -23.47
N SER A 351 6.41 14.42 -23.83
CA SER A 351 7.75 13.81 -23.80
C SER A 351 8.43 13.84 -22.41
N ILE A 352 7.68 14.23 -21.37
CA ILE A 352 8.08 14.29 -19.95
C ILE A 352 6.93 13.80 -19.09
N SER A 353 7.22 13.34 -17.87
CA SER A 353 6.15 12.91 -16.96
C SER A 353 5.49 14.09 -16.23
N ALA A 354 4.19 13.99 -15.96
CA ALA A 354 3.44 14.98 -15.15
C ALA A 354 3.99 15.12 -13.73
N HIS A 355 4.63 14.07 -13.20
CA HIS A 355 5.14 14.03 -11.82
C HIS A 355 4.17 14.55 -10.76
N SER A 356 2.87 14.37 -10.97
CA SER A 356 1.80 14.73 -10.03
C SER A 356 0.54 13.96 -10.41
N THR A 357 -0.07 13.26 -9.45
CA THR A 357 -1.36 12.58 -9.65
C THR A 357 -2.46 13.57 -10.05
N TYR A 358 -2.45 14.76 -9.45
CA TYR A 358 -3.49 15.76 -9.68
C TYR A 358 -3.38 16.38 -11.06
N VAL A 359 -2.14 16.73 -11.45
CA VAL A 359 -1.88 17.29 -12.79
C VAL A 359 -2.13 16.24 -13.87
N ARG A 360 -1.73 14.97 -13.63
CA ARG A 360 -2.01 13.88 -14.56
C ARG A 360 -3.51 13.68 -14.75
N ALA A 361 -4.29 13.62 -13.66
CA ALA A 361 -5.74 13.49 -13.74
C ALA A 361 -6.40 14.67 -14.47
N LEU A 362 -5.86 15.89 -14.28
CA LEU A 362 -6.32 17.09 -15.00
C LEU A 362 -5.99 17.02 -16.49
N ALA A 363 -4.76 16.61 -16.85
CA ALA A 363 -4.33 16.54 -18.23
C ALA A 363 -5.02 15.40 -19.01
N GLU A 364 -5.10 14.20 -18.39
CA GLU A 364 -5.57 12.98 -19.07
C GLU A 364 -7.09 12.79 -19.04
N GLN A 365 -7.77 13.24 -17.97
CA GLN A 365 -9.23 13.10 -17.81
C GLN A 365 -9.95 14.46 -17.70
N GLY A 366 -9.23 15.56 -17.91
CA GLY A 366 -9.77 16.91 -17.84
C GLY A 366 -10.20 17.33 -16.42
N LEU A 367 -10.86 18.49 -16.35
CA LEU A 367 -11.40 19.01 -15.09
C LEU A 367 -12.38 18.02 -14.41
N PRO A 368 -13.26 17.31 -15.12
CA PRO A 368 -14.13 16.30 -14.51
C PRO A 368 -13.32 15.19 -13.81
N GLY A 369 -12.23 14.70 -14.42
CA GLY A 369 -11.37 13.68 -13.82
C GLY A 369 -10.69 14.17 -12.54
N LEU A 370 -10.16 15.41 -12.55
CA LEU A 370 -9.57 16.01 -11.35
C LEU A 370 -10.60 16.17 -10.22
N ILE A 371 -11.82 16.63 -10.51
CA ILE A 371 -12.88 16.77 -9.51
C ILE A 371 -13.24 15.42 -8.91
N LEU A 372 -13.37 14.39 -9.73
CA LEU A 372 -13.77 13.05 -9.28
C LEU A 372 -12.68 12.36 -8.46
N ILE A 373 -11.41 12.46 -8.87
CA ILE A 373 -10.32 11.92 -8.04
C ILE A 373 -10.18 12.68 -6.71
N ALA A 374 -10.33 14.01 -6.73
CA ALA A 374 -10.34 14.81 -5.53
C ALA A 374 -11.52 14.44 -4.59
N ALA A 375 -12.72 14.23 -5.14
CA ALA A 375 -13.89 13.81 -4.38
C ALA A 375 -13.70 12.41 -3.76
N LEU A 376 -13.08 11.46 -4.48
CA LEU A 376 -12.69 10.15 -3.97
C LEU A 376 -11.76 10.28 -2.76
N LEU A 377 -10.69 11.05 -2.91
CA LEU A 377 -9.69 11.25 -1.87
C LEU A 377 -10.26 11.99 -0.66
N VAL A 378 -11.03 13.05 -0.86
CA VAL A 378 -11.72 13.81 0.21
C VAL A 378 -12.71 12.92 0.97
N SER A 379 -13.50 12.10 0.28
CA SER A 379 -14.43 11.14 0.92
C SER A 379 -13.68 10.12 1.76
N THR A 380 -12.53 9.66 1.29
CA THR A 380 -11.68 8.70 2.01
C THR A 380 -11.00 9.36 3.23
N VAL A 381 -10.48 10.59 3.08
CA VAL A 381 -9.92 11.39 4.19
C VAL A 381 -10.98 11.65 5.25
N ALA A 382 -12.20 12.03 4.87
CA ALA A 382 -13.30 12.27 5.81
C ALA A 382 -13.64 10.99 6.62
N ALA A 383 -13.64 9.82 5.98
CA ALA A 383 -13.81 8.54 6.65
C ALA A 383 -12.67 8.25 7.63
N ALA A 384 -11.42 8.49 7.22
CA ALA A 384 -10.22 8.29 8.04
C ALA A 384 -10.20 9.24 9.25
N VAL A 385 -10.43 10.54 9.05
CA VAL A 385 -10.50 11.57 10.11
C VAL A 385 -11.57 11.22 11.13
N THR A 386 -12.77 10.86 10.67
CA THR A 386 -13.88 10.49 11.57
C THR A 386 -13.52 9.30 12.46
N ASN A 387 -12.79 8.31 11.97
CA ASN A 387 -12.34 7.17 12.77
C ASN A 387 -11.16 7.56 13.67
N ALA A 388 -10.22 8.35 13.16
CA ALA A 388 -9.03 8.78 13.89
C ALA A 388 -9.37 9.65 15.10
N VAL A 389 -10.18 10.69 14.94
CA VAL A 389 -10.61 11.58 16.02
C VAL A 389 -11.41 10.82 17.08
N ALA A 390 -12.29 9.89 16.65
CA ALA A 390 -13.07 9.06 17.56
C ALA A 390 -12.26 7.93 18.25
N GLY A 391 -10.97 7.79 17.97
CA GLY A 391 -10.13 6.73 18.53
C GLY A 391 -10.54 5.31 18.13
N ARG A 392 -11.25 5.16 17.02
CA ARG A 392 -11.74 3.87 16.52
C ARG A 392 -10.65 3.16 15.74
N GLU A 393 -10.64 1.85 15.85
CA GLU A 393 -9.69 0.99 15.12
C GLU A 393 -10.37 0.28 13.95
N THR A 394 -9.60 -0.04 12.91
CA THR A 394 -10.00 -0.96 11.85
C THR A 394 -9.57 -2.37 12.24
N TYR A 395 -10.40 -3.09 13.00
CA TYR A 395 -10.14 -4.46 13.46
C TYR A 395 -8.76 -4.67 14.11
N GLY A 396 -8.30 -3.69 14.90
CA GLY A 396 -7.01 -3.70 15.58
C GLY A 396 -5.94 -2.82 14.92
N ILE A 397 -6.15 -2.36 13.69
CA ILE A 397 -5.27 -1.39 13.03
C ILE A 397 -5.63 0.01 13.55
N GLY A 398 -4.63 0.76 13.97
CA GLY A 398 -4.81 2.12 14.48
C GLY A 398 -5.28 3.09 13.38
N SER A 399 -6.28 3.88 13.68
CA SER A 399 -6.85 4.84 12.70
C SER A 399 -6.01 6.10 12.51
N ALA A 400 -5.17 6.47 13.49
CA ALA A 400 -4.24 7.57 13.34
C ALA A 400 -3.14 7.22 12.33
N ALA A 401 -2.63 5.97 12.39
CA ALA A 401 -1.66 5.47 11.42
C ALA A 401 -2.21 5.44 9.99
N LEU A 402 -3.46 4.98 9.81
CA LEU A 402 -4.10 4.96 8.49
C LEU A 402 -4.33 6.38 7.94
N LEU A 403 -4.77 7.32 8.78
CA LEU A 403 -4.91 8.71 8.38
C LEU A 403 -3.54 9.34 8.03
N GLY A 404 -2.52 9.11 8.88
CA GLY A 404 -1.16 9.59 8.63
C GLY A 404 -0.58 9.04 7.33
N ALA A 405 -0.75 7.73 7.08
CA ALA A 405 -0.30 7.09 5.84
C ALA A 405 -0.99 7.69 4.61
N LEU A 406 -2.31 7.89 4.66
CA LEU A 406 -3.04 8.54 3.57
C LEU A 406 -2.55 9.96 3.34
N CYS A 407 -2.50 10.80 4.38
CA CYS A 407 -2.06 12.20 4.26
C CYS A 407 -0.63 12.31 3.70
N GLY A 408 0.29 11.46 4.17
CA GLY A 408 1.65 11.40 3.65
C GLY A 408 1.70 11.08 2.15
N ILE A 409 0.93 10.08 1.70
CA ILE A 409 0.84 9.73 0.27
C ILE A 409 0.20 10.87 -0.53
N LEU A 410 -0.86 11.51 -0.03
CA LEU A 410 -1.53 12.61 -0.75
C LEU A 410 -0.63 13.83 -0.93
N VAL A 411 0.19 14.15 0.06
CA VAL A 411 1.21 15.22 -0.07
C VAL A 411 2.28 14.80 -1.09
N ASN A 412 2.71 13.54 -1.06
CA ASN A 412 3.66 13.02 -2.04
C ASN A 412 3.08 13.03 -3.47
N SER A 413 1.75 12.85 -3.61
CA SER A 413 1.03 12.89 -4.90
C SER A 413 1.10 14.24 -5.63
N VAL A 414 1.51 15.30 -4.95
CA VAL A 414 1.75 16.62 -5.57
C VAL A 414 3.00 16.61 -6.45
N VAL A 415 4.01 15.80 -6.07
CA VAL A 415 5.34 15.80 -6.73
C VAL A 415 5.69 14.48 -7.41
N ILE A 416 4.80 13.49 -7.36
CA ILE A 416 4.92 12.23 -8.08
C ILE A 416 3.52 11.64 -8.36
N ASP A 417 3.36 10.90 -9.45
CA ASP A 417 2.11 10.18 -9.69
C ASP A 417 2.04 8.93 -8.81
N THR A 418 1.02 8.87 -7.98
CA THR A 418 0.78 7.78 -7.01
C THR A 418 -0.44 6.94 -7.35
N LEU A 419 -1.18 7.28 -8.41
CA LEU A 419 -2.48 6.65 -8.71
C LEU A 419 -2.35 5.13 -8.87
N HIS A 420 -1.25 4.67 -9.47
CA HIS A 420 -0.97 3.25 -9.67
C HIS A 420 -0.12 2.62 -8.57
N TRP A 421 0.09 3.31 -7.46
CA TRP A 421 0.78 2.73 -6.31
C TRP A 421 -0.11 1.78 -5.52
N ARG A 422 0.21 0.51 -5.53
CA ARG A 422 -0.53 -0.55 -4.83
C ARG A 422 -0.78 -0.23 -3.35
N HIS A 423 0.20 0.36 -2.67
CA HIS A 423 0.09 0.72 -1.26
C HIS A 423 -0.87 1.88 -0.97
N LEU A 424 -1.10 2.80 -1.91
CA LEU A 424 -2.19 3.79 -1.79
C LEU A 424 -3.54 3.08 -1.68
N TRP A 425 -3.81 2.14 -2.58
CA TRP A 425 -5.08 1.41 -2.62
C TRP A 425 -5.28 0.47 -1.43
N ILE A 426 -4.18 -0.09 -0.88
CA ILE A 426 -4.22 -0.87 0.37
C ILE A 426 -4.62 0.02 1.54
N VAL A 427 -4.03 1.21 1.68
CA VAL A 427 -4.38 2.18 2.74
C VAL A 427 -5.84 2.62 2.60
N ILE A 428 -6.30 2.94 1.39
CA ILE A 428 -7.69 3.26 1.08
C ILE A 428 -8.62 2.12 1.52
N ALA A 429 -8.32 0.88 1.13
CA ALA A 429 -9.11 -0.30 1.48
C ALA A 429 -9.23 -0.50 3.00
N LEU A 430 -8.14 -0.33 3.74
CA LEU A 430 -8.13 -0.46 5.20
C LEU A 430 -8.96 0.64 5.87
N ILE A 431 -8.93 1.87 5.34
CA ILE A 431 -9.79 2.97 5.80
C ILE A 431 -11.26 2.64 5.55
N TRP A 432 -11.60 2.12 4.36
CA TRP A 432 -12.97 1.75 4.01
C TRP A 432 -13.50 0.58 4.84
N ALA A 433 -12.66 -0.41 5.15
CA ALA A 433 -13.01 -1.48 6.10
C ALA A 433 -13.36 -0.92 7.50
N GLY A 434 -12.62 0.07 7.99
CA GLY A 434 -12.88 0.76 9.24
C GLY A 434 -14.19 1.57 9.22
N TRP A 435 -14.50 2.21 8.08
CA TRP A 435 -15.77 2.90 7.87
C TRP A 435 -16.97 1.94 7.90
N ALA A 436 -16.87 0.77 7.24
CA ALA A 436 -17.91 -0.25 7.24
C ALA A 436 -18.18 -0.81 8.64
N ARG A 437 -17.12 -1.12 9.39
CA ARG A 437 -17.22 -1.54 10.81
C ARG A 437 -18.00 -0.53 11.65
N ARG A 438 -17.74 0.77 11.47
CA ARG A 438 -18.47 1.84 12.16
C ARG A 438 -19.96 1.82 11.87
N ARG A 439 -20.38 1.57 10.62
CA ARG A 439 -21.80 1.50 10.24
C ARG A 439 -22.49 0.31 10.88
N MET A 440 -21.83 -0.85 10.95
CA MET A 440 -22.37 -2.03 11.63
C MET A 440 -22.63 -1.79 13.11
N LEU A 441 -21.69 -1.12 13.79
CA LEU A 441 -21.81 -0.79 15.23
C LEU A 441 -22.90 0.26 15.54
N ARG A 442 -23.36 1.01 14.54
CA ARG A 442 -24.42 2.02 14.68
C ARG A 442 -25.83 1.50 14.35
N ARG A 443 -25.95 0.32 13.75
CA ARG A 443 -27.27 -0.28 13.50
C ARG A 443 -27.85 -0.74 14.84
N PRO A 444 -29.10 -0.35 15.19
CA PRO A 444 -29.76 -0.91 16.35
C PRO A 444 -29.87 -2.43 16.18
N PRO A 445 -29.85 -3.20 17.27
CA PRO A 445 -30.10 -4.63 17.18
C PRO A 445 -31.46 -4.86 16.50
N ALA A 446 -31.50 -5.84 15.60
CA ALA A 446 -32.75 -6.20 14.95
C ALA A 446 -33.81 -6.51 16.07
N PRO A 447 -35.05 -6.00 15.91
CA PRO A 447 -36.09 -6.34 16.90
C PRO A 447 -36.19 -7.86 16.98
N VAL A 448 -36.06 -8.38 18.22
CA VAL A 448 -36.26 -9.81 18.48
C VAL A 448 -37.71 -10.10 18.08
N ALA A 449 -37.89 -10.92 17.03
CA ALA A 449 -39.23 -11.39 16.66
C ALA A 449 -39.77 -12.16 17.87
N VAL A 450 -40.66 -11.52 18.64
CA VAL A 450 -41.43 -12.20 19.65
C VAL A 450 -42.36 -13.13 18.88
N ALA A 451 -42.01 -14.40 18.85
CA ALA A 451 -42.92 -15.44 18.33
C ALA A 451 -44.21 -15.38 19.17
N ARG A 452 -45.29 -14.99 18.52
CA ARG A 452 -46.66 -15.09 19.07
C ARG A 452 -47.17 -16.51 18.86
#